data_95a8e9eb9ff042610ed74fd714cf7b49
#
_entry.id   95a8e9eb9ff042610ed74fd714cf7b49
#
_cell.length_a   1.000
_cell.length_b   1.000
_cell.length_c   1.000
_cell.angle_alpha   90.00
_cell.angle_beta   90.00
_cell.angle_gamma   90.00
#
_symmetry.space_group_name_H-M   'P 1'
#
loop_
_entity.id
_entity.type
_entity.pdbx_description
1 polymer ?
#
loop_
_entity_poly.entity_id
_entity_poly.type
_entity_poly.pdbx_seq_one_letter_code
_entity_poly.pdbx_strand_id
1 'polypeptide(L)'
;MTYNHEYTIWQNAWYVARRAISQIGWRFHLPALLCMLATALLPFVSALFPSTLIGLLTEGAKAQTIIATVLGFVIALGLFTLVASVARTYQEKWKLLFRLRDLGLYEKYFTFSYAYLETKQAGIDREAASKAHYWGSGWGVEKTIQAPINMLGAMVSIVLYAAVTATHHPLLVLVLLG
;
A
#
# COMPACT_ATOMS: atom_id res chain seq x y z
N MET A 1 23.38 -26.25 -7.29
CA MET A 1 23.34 -25.10 -8.20
C MET A 1 23.21 -23.85 -7.35
N THR A 2 24.30 -23.12 -7.19
CA THR A 2 24.32 -21.80 -6.55
C THR A 2 23.61 -20.84 -7.50
N TYR A 3 22.41 -20.40 -7.11
CA TYR A 3 21.74 -19.29 -7.75
C TYR A 3 22.64 -18.06 -7.55
N ASN A 4 23.33 -17.65 -8.58
CA ASN A 4 24.06 -16.39 -8.56
C ASN A 4 23.00 -15.29 -8.49
N HIS A 5 22.83 -14.69 -7.32
CA HIS A 5 22.03 -13.48 -7.17
C HIS A 5 22.77 -12.33 -7.84
N GLU A 6 22.61 -12.20 -9.17
CA GLU A 6 23.21 -11.10 -9.95
C GLU A 6 22.63 -9.73 -9.55
N TYR A 7 21.47 -9.70 -8.88
CA TYR A 7 20.77 -8.46 -8.54
C TYR A 7 20.42 -8.38 -7.06
N THR A 8 20.66 -7.22 -6.48
CA THR A 8 20.23 -6.94 -5.10
C THR A 8 18.72 -6.81 -5.02
N ILE A 9 18.14 -6.98 -3.80
CA ILE A 9 16.70 -6.84 -3.54
C ILE A 9 16.19 -5.46 -4.03
N TRP A 10 16.98 -4.40 -3.85
CA TRP A 10 16.64 -3.05 -4.29
C TRP A 10 16.63 -2.89 -5.82
N GLN A 11 17.56 -3.51 -6.51
CA GLN A 11 17.61 -3.52 -7.96
C GLN A 11 16.39 -4.24 -8.55
N ASN A 12 16.01 -5.38 -7.96
CA ASN A 12 14.82 -6.12 -8.36
C ASN A 12 13.54 -5.31 -8.06
N ALA A 13 13.43 -4.69 -6.89
CA ALA A 13 12.30 -3.85 -6.54
C ALA A 13 12.16 -2.65 -7.49
N TRP A 14 13.27 -1.99 -7.81
CA TRP A 14 13.30 -0.87 -8.76
C TRP A 14 12.93 -1.31 -10.19
N TYR A 15 13.44 -2.44 -10.64
CA TYR A 15 13.11 -3.01 -11.94
C TYR A 15 11.60 -3.28 -12.07
N VAL A 16 11.02 -3.94 -11.06
CA VAL A 16 9.58 -4.26 -11.02
C VAL A 16 8.74 -2.97 -10.97
N ALA A 17 9.13 -2.01 -10.14
CA ALA A 17 8.44 -0.71 -10.04
C ALA A 17 8.49 0.06 -11.37
N ARG A 18 9.67 0.13 -12.00
CA ARG A 18 9.85 0.79 -13.30
C ARG A 18 9.02 0.11 -14.39
N ARG A 19 8.98 -1.21 -14.41
CA ARG A 19 8.18 -1.98 -15.37
C ARG A 19 6.69 -1.78 -15.14
N ALA A 20 6.22 -1.76 -13.89
CA ALA A 20 4.84 -1.44 -13.54
C ALA A 20 4.46 -0.03 -14.02
N ILE A 21 5.32 0.96 -13.79
CA ILE A 21 5.10 2.34 -14.27
C ILE A 21 5.06 2.40 -15.80
N SER A 22 5.96 1.70 -16.49
CA SER A 22 6.03 1.72 -17.96
C SER A 22 4.84 1.02 -18.63
N GLN A 23 4.32 -0.04 -18.02
CA GLN A 23 3.22 -0.84 -18.57
C GLN A 23 1.83 -0.31 -18.23
N ILE A 24 1.64 0.20 -17.01
CA ILE A 24 0.32 0.61 -16.49
C ILE A 24 0.24 2.13 -16.31
N GLY A 25 1.41 2.79 -16.19
CA GLY A 25 1.50 4.21 -15.92
C GLY A 25 1.08 4.58 -14.49
N TRP A 26 0.89 5.88 -14.25
CA TRP A 26 0.49 6.45 -12.95
C TRP A 26 -0.90 6.02 -12.48
N ARG A 27 -1.72 5.48 -13.38
CA ARG A 27 -3.08 5.00 -13.09
C ARG A 27 -3.14 3.91 -12.02
N PHE A 28 -2.04 3.18 -11.81
CA PHE A 28 -1.93 2.20 -10.73
C PHE A 28 -1.46 2.82 -9.42
N HIS A 29 -0.43 3.67 -9.49
CA HIS A 29 0.24 4.21 -8.30
C HIS A 29 -0.61 5.27 -7.60
N LEU A 30 -1.35 6.09 -8.34
CA LEU A 30 -2.19 7.15 -7.77
C LEU A 30 -3.29 6.58 -6.84
N PRO A 31 -4.10 5.58 -7.23
CA PRO A 31 -5.05 4.96 -6.30
C PRO A 31 -4.38 4.29 -5.11
N ALA A 32 -3.20 3.68 -5.30
CA ALA A 32 -2.46 3.06 -4.20
C ALA A 32 -2.00 4.10 -3.17
N LEU A 33 -1.47 5.24 -3.62
CA LEU A 33 -1.10 6.36 -2.75
C LEU A 33 -2.30 6.97 -2.04
N LEU A 34 -3.42 7.19 -2.74
CA LEU A 34 -4.65 7.70 -2.14
C LEU A 34 -5.20 6.74 -1.07
N CYS A 35 -5.22 5.44 -1.35
CA CYS A 35 -5.64 4.43 -0.39
C CYS A 35 -4.72 4.43 0.84
N MET A 36 -3.41 4.51 0.63
CA MET A 36 -2.42 4.57 1.69
C MET A 36 -2.61 5.82 2.58
N LEU A 37 -2.74 7.00 1.98
CA LEU A 37 -2.95 8.25 2.72
C LEU A 37 -4.28 8.24 3.49
N ALA A 38 -5.36 7.82 2.86
CA ALA A 38 -6.65 7.73 3.52
C ALA A 38 -6.64 6.75 4.70
N THR A 39 -6.01 5.58 4.54
CA THR A 39 -5.88 4.60 5.63
C THR A 39 -4.94 5.04 6.75
N ALA A 40 -3.88 5.82 6.43
CA ALA A 40 -2.99 6.39 7.43
C ALA A 40 -3.65 7.51 8.25
N LEU A 41 -4.51 8.33 7.61
CA LEU A 41 -5.19 9.46 8.26
C LEU A 41 -6.41 9.01 9.08
N LEU A 42 -7.05 7.90 8.73
CA LEU A 42 -8.28 7.44 9.36
C LEU A 42 -8.16 7.21 10.89
N PRO A 43 -7.16 6.46 11.40
CA PRO A 43 -6.98 6.28 12.83
C PRO A 43 -6.58 7.59 13.54
N PHE A 44 -5.89 8.49 12.84
CA PHE A 44 -5.54 9.80 13.38
C PHE A 44 -6.79 10.66 13.63
N VAL A 45 -7.68 10.76 12.65
CA VAL A 45 -8.95 11.48 12.81
C VAL A 45 -9.80 10.83 13.92
N SER A 46 -9.81 9.51 13.98
CA SER A 46 -10.53 8.77 15.05
C SER A 46 -9.98 9.06 16.45
N ALA A 47 -8.66 9.23 16.59
CA ALA A 47 -8.03 9.54 17.87
C ALA A 47 -8.27 11.00 18.30
N LEU A 48 -8.36 11.94 17.37
CA LEU A 48 -8.67 13.34 17.65
C LEU A 48 -10.11 13.57 18.11
N PHE A 49 -11.04 12.72 17.68
CA PHE A 49 -12.46 12.89 17.98
C PHE A 49 -12.76 12.93 19.49
N PRO A 50 -12.35 11.93 20.32
CA PRO A 50 -12.63 11.96 21.77
C PRO A 50 -11.98 13.15 22.47
N SER A 51 -10.75 13.51 22.12
CA SER A 51 -10.03 14.62 22.76
C SER A 51 -10.70 15.96 22.49
N THR A 52 -11.15 16.18 21.25
CA THR A 52 -11.88 17.39 20.87
C THR A 52 -13.23 17.46 21.57
N LEU A 53 -13.92 16.34 21.67
CA LEU A 53 -15.24 16.28 22.31
C LEU A 53 -15.14 16.57 23.83
N ILE A 54 -14.15 15.97 24.49
CA ILE A 54 -13.90 16.20 25.93
C ILE A 54 -13.54 17.67 26.16
N GLY A 55 -12.69 18.27 25.32
CA GLY A 55 -12.36 19.68 25.39
C GLY A 55 -13.60 20.58 25.32
N LEU A 56 -14.47 20.37 24.33
CA LEU A 56 -15.71 21.14 24.18
C LEU A 56 -16.67 20.98 25.38
N LEU A 57 -16.73 19.78 25.95
CA LEU A 57 -17.57 19.51 27.12
C LEU A 57 -17.01 20.20 28.38
N THR A 58 -15.70 20.20 28.58
CA THR A 58 -15.06 20.85 29.73
C THR A 58 -15.13 22.38 29.65
N GLU A 59 -15.11 22.95 28.45
CA GLU A 59 -15.27 24.38 28.23
C GLU A 59 -16.73 24.85 28.30
N GLY A 60 -17.69 23.94 28.50
CA GLY A 60 -19.10 24.28 28.54
C GLY A 60 -19.66 24.78 27.20
N ALA A 61 -19.16 24.26 26.11
CA ALA A 61 -19.57 24.68 24.76
C ALA A 61 -21.08 24.45 24.55
N LYS A 62 -21.69 25.31 23.73
CA LYS A 62 -23.12 25.20 23.38
C LYS A 62 -23.40 23.88 22.67
N ALA A 63 -24.56 23.28 22.96
CA ALA A 63 -24.99 22.01 22.33
C ALA A 63 -24.90 22.03 20.80
N GLN A 64 -25.19 23.17 20.19
CA GLN A 64 -25.10 23.36 18.74
C GLN A 64 -23.66 23.17 18.21
N THR A 65 -22.66 23.69 18.94
CA THR A 65 -21.24 23.54 18.58
C THR A 65 -20.81 22.06 18.70
N ILE A 66 -21.25 21.38 19.75
CA ILE A 66 -20.94 19.96 19.97
C ILE A 66 -21.53 19.11 18.82
N ILE A 67 -22.81 19.32 18.49
CA ILE A 67 -23.49 18.62 17.39
C ILE A 67 -22.76 18.89 16.05
N ALA A 68 -22.43 20.13 15.75
CA ALA A 68 -21.73 20.49 14.51
C ALA A 68 -20.35 19.81 14.44
N THR A 69 -19.61 19.74 15.55
CA THR A 69 -18.31 19.07 15.62
C THR A 69 -18.47 17.54 15.38
N VAL A 70 -19.43 16.90 16.05
CA VAL A 70 -19.71 15.47 15.85
C VAL A 70 -20.06 15.18 14.40
N LEU A 71 -20.96 15.97 13.80
CA LEU A 71 -21.31 15.81 12.39
C LEU A 71 -20.10 16.01 11.46
N GLY A 72 -19.26 17.01 11.74
CA GLY A 72 -18.02 17.24 11.00
C GLY A 72 -17.08 16.03 11.01
N PHE A 73 -16.86 15.42 12.18
CA PHE A 73 -16.06 14.20 12.30
C PHE A 73 -16.68 13.00 11.59
N VAL A 74 -17.99 12.80 11.70
CA VAL A 74 -18.70 11.71 11.00
C VAL A 74 -18.56 11.86 9.49
N ILE A 75 -18.74 13.07 8.97
CA ILE A 75 -18.57 13.37 7.54
C ILE A 75 -17.12 13.12 7.12
N ALA A 76 -16.14 13.61 7.88
CA ALA A 76 -14.72 13.42 7.60
C ALA A 76 -14.34 11.92 7.57
N LEU A 77 -14.74 11.14 8.58
CA LEU A 77 -14.50 9.69 8.63
C LEU A 77 -15.19 8.98 7.46
N GLY A 78 -16.43 9.37 7.14
CA GLY A 78 -17.16 8.83 5.99
C GLY A 78 -16.43 9.09 4.66
N LEU A 79 -15.96 10.32 4.45
CA LEU A 79 -15.20 10.69 3.25
C LEU A 79 -13.86 9.92 3.15
N PHE A 80 -13.08 9.83 4.22
CA PHE A 80 -11.85 9.05 4.20
C PHE A 80 -12.09 7.57 3.92
N THR A 81 -13.13 6.99 4.53
CA THR A 81 -13.50 5.59 4.29
C THR A 81 -13.95 5.38 2.83
N LEU A 82 -14.73 6.31 2.29
CA LEU A 82 -15.19 6.27 0.90
C LEU A 82 -14.01 6.37 -0.07
N VAL A 83 -13.10 7.33 0.14
CA VAL A 83 -11.89 7.49 -0.69
C VAL A 83 -11.03 6.23 -0.62
N ALA A 84 -10.80 5.68 0.57
CA ALA A 84 -10.03 4.45 0.74
C ALA A 84 -10.69 3.26 0.01
N SER A 85 -12.00 3.11 0.11
CA SER A 85 -12.76 2.03 -0.54
C SER A 85 -12.72 2.13 -2.06
N VAL A 86 -13.00 3.33 -2.60
CA VAL A 86 -12.96 3.58 -4.05
C VAL A 86 -11.53 3.36 -4.58
N ALA A 87 -10.53 3.94 -3.92
CA ALA A 87 -9.13 3.78 -4.30
C ALA A 87 -8.68 2.30 -4.28
N ARG A 88 -9.11 1.53 -3.27
CA ARG A 88 -8.86 0.08 -3.18
C ARG A 88 -9.48 -0.67 -4.35
N THR A 89 -10.74 -0.37 -4.70
CA THR A 89 -11.43 -1.01 -5.83
C THR A 89 -10.70 -0.74 -7.15
N TYR A 90 -10.23 0.50 -7.37
CA TYR A 90 -9.43 0.84 -8.54
C TYR A 90 -8.08 0.11 -8.53
N GLN A 91 -7.41 0.04 -7.38
CA GLN A 91 -6.14 -0.69 -7.23
C GLN A 91 -6.31 -2.18 -7.60
N GLU A 92 -7.36 -2.84 -7.12
CA GLU A 92 -7.62 -4.24 -7.45
C GLU A 92 -7.90 -4.46 -8.94
N LYS A 93 -8.65 -3.57 -9.59
CA LYS A 93 -8.86 -3.62 -11.05
C LYS A 93 -7.52 -3.51 -11.81
N TRP A 94 -6.63 -2.62 -11.39
CA TRP A 94 -5.34 -2.45 -12.04
C TRP A 94 -4.38 -3.60 -11.77
N LYS A 95 -4.44 -4.22 -10.58
CA LYS A 95 -3.72 -5.47 -10.28
C LYS A 95 -4.16 -6.58 -11.23
N LEU A 96 -5.47 -6.73 -11.45
CA LEU A 96 -6.01 -7.72 -12.37
C LEU A 96 -5.54 -7.47 -13.80
N LEU A 97 -5.60 -6.21 -14.27
CA LEU A 97 -5.12 -5.84 -15.60
C LEU A 97 -3.61 -6.09 -15.77
N PHE A 98 -2.81 -5.80 -14.75
CA PHE A 98 -1.38 -6.10 -14.76
C PHE A 98 -1.14 -7.60 -14.88
N ARG A 99 -1.86 -8.41 -14.10
CA ARG A 99 -1.81 -9.87 -14.15
C ARG A 99 -2.18 -10.41 -15.53
N LEU A 100 -3.22 -9.86 -16.16
CA LEU A 100 -3.65 -10.27 -17.49
C LEU A 100 -2.69 -9.82 -18.60
N ARG A 101 -2.05 -8.65 -18.44
CA ARG A 101 -1.10 -8.10 -19.41
C ARG A 101 0.27 -8.77 -19.35
N ASP A 102 0.62 -9.36 -18.23
CA ASP A 102 1.87 -10.11 -18.02
C ASP A 102 1.79 -11.56 -18.57
N LEU A 103 0.77 -11.83 -19.41
CA LEU A 103 0.71 -12.98 -20.30
C LEU A 103 1.93 -13.07 -21.24
N GLY A 104 2.83 -12.08 -21.25
CA GLY A 104 4.14 -12.14 -21.89
C GLY A 104 5.00 -13.33 -21.44
N LEU A 105 4.71 -13.91 -20.28
CA LEU A 105 5.27 -15.21 -19.86
C LEU A 105 4.77 -16.34 -20.77
N TYR A 106 3.49 -16.34 -21.09
CA TYR A 106 2.90 -17.33 -22.01
C TYR A 106 3.34 -17.08 -23.47
N GLU A 107 3.42 -15.81 -23.88
CA GLU A 107 3.90 -15.44 -25.20
C GLU A 107 5.36 -15.87 -25.42
N LYS A 108 6.23 -15.68 -24.44
CA LYS A 108 7.60 -16.24 -24.45
C LYS A 108 7.59 -17.78 -24.52
N TYR A 109 6.67 -18.41 -23.84
CA TYR A 109 6.55 -19.88 -23.86
C TYR A 109 6.26 -20.40 -25.26
N PHE A 110 5.41 -19.73 -26.03
CA PHE A 110 5.10 -20.08 -27.41
C PHE A 110 6.21 -19.73 -28.40
N THR A 111 7.15 -18.86 -28.02
CA THR A 111 8.29 -18.50 -28.88
C THR A 111 9.54 -19.35 -28.64
N PHE A 112 9.58 -20.13 -27.56
CA PHE A 112 10.70 -21.05 -27.32
C PHE A 112 10.70 -22.22 -28.30
N SER A 113 11.92 -22.67 -28.69
CA SER A 113 12.05 -23.87 -29.50
C SER A 113 11.53 -25.10 -28.74
N TYR A 114 10.89 -26.03 -29.45
CA TYR A 114 10.36 -27.25 -28.86
C TYR A 114 11.46 -28.06 -28.14
N ALA A 115 12.67 -28.11 -28.71
CA ALA A 115 13.82 -28.76 -28.11
C ALA A 115 14.21 -28.19 -26.75
N TYR A 116 14.05 -26.87 -26.51
CA TYR A 116 14.28 -26.25 -25.20
C TYR A 116 13.19 -26.62 -24.20
N LEU A 117 11.93 -26.64 -24.64
CA LEU A 117 10.78 -26.96 -23.77
C LEU A 117 10.82 -28.37 -23.20
N GLU A 118 11.47 -29.31 -23.90
CA GLU A 118 11.68 -30.69 -23.42
C GLU A 118 12.83 -30.84 -22.42
N THR A 119 13.62 -29.78 -22.22
CA THR A 119 14.73 -29.83 -21.26
C THR A 119 14.25 -29.73 -19.81
N LYS A 120 14.95 -30.44 -18.90
CA LYS A 120 14.73 -30.30 -17.45
C LYS A 120 14.89 -28.85 -16.99
N GLN A 121 15.77 -28.08 -17.64
CA GLN A 121 16.02 -26.67 -17.34
C GLN A 121 14.79 -25.82 -17.64
N ALA A 122 14.10 -26.03 -18.75
CA ALA A 122 12.84 -25.33 -19.06
C ALA A 122 11.76 -25.56 -17.99
N GLY A 123 11.68 -26.77 -17.43
CA GLY A 123 10.78 -27.07 -16.32
C GLY A 123 11.12 -26.28 -15.06
N ILE A 124 12.39 -26.16 -14.71
CA ILE A 124 12.89 -25.39 -13.55
C ILE A 124 12.61 -23.90 -13.76
N ASP A 125 12.92 -23.37 -14.94
CA ASP A 125 12.71 -21.96 -15.26
C ASP A 125 11.22 -21.58 -15.26
N ARG A 126 10.37 -22.47 -15.76
CA ARG A 126 8.91 -22.33 -15.69
C ARG A 126 8.41 -22.26 -14.26
N GLU A 127 8.87 -23.18 -13.41
CA GLU A 127 8.48 -23.21 -12.00
C GLU A 127 8.94 -21.96 -11.25
N ALA A 128 10.18 -21.50 -11.49
CA ALA A 128 10.72 -20.28 -10.92
C ALA A 128 9.93 -19.05 -11.39
N ALA A 129 9.64 -18.95 -12.69
CA ALA A 129 8.84 -17.85 -13.24
C ALA A 129 7.41 -17.86 -12.70
N SER A 130 6.78 -19.03 -12.61
CA SER A 130 5.43 -19.17 -12.02
C SER A 130 5.39 -18.75 -10.56
N LYS A 131 6.38 -19.16 -9.75
CA LYS A 131 6.49 -18.75 -8.33
C LYS A 131 6.72 -17.24 -8.18
N ALA A 132 7.57 -16.65 -9.02
CA ALA A 132 7.81 -15.20 -9.01
C ALA A 132 6.54 -14.42 -9.39
N HIS A 133 5.70 -15.00 -10.23
CA HIS A 133 4.50 -14.39 -10.79
C HIS A 133 3.22 -14.69 -10.01
N TYR A 134 3.31 -15.48 -8.94
CA TYR A 134 2.15 -15.90 -8.17
C TYR A 134 1.49 -14.71 -7.45
N TRP A 135 0.26 -14.39 -7.86
CA TRP A 135 -0.57 -13.34 -7.27
C TRP A 135 -1.57 -13.95 -6.28
N GLY A 136 -1.78 -13.28 -5.15
CA GLY A 136 -2.83 -13.66 -4.21
C GLY A 136 -2.34 -14.34 -2.92
N SER A 137 -1.05 -14.68 -2.81
CA SER A 137 -0.46 -15.23 -1.57
C SER A 137 0.42 -14.22 -0.81
N GLY A 138 0.47 -12.96 -1.27
CA GLY A 138 1.36 -11.95 -0.72
C GLY A 138 2.85 -12.23 -1.00
N TRP A 139 3.16 -13.00 -2.04
CA TRP A 139 4.51 -13.35 -2.48
C TRP A 139 4.78 -12.82 -3.90
N GLY A 140 6.03 -12.82 -4.31
CA GLY A 140 6.43 -12.47 -5.66
C GLY A 140 6.25 -10.99 -6.00
N VAL A 141 5.88 -10.71 -7.24
CA VAL A 141 5.77 -9.36 -7.81
C VAL A 141 4.77 -8.48 -7.05
N GLU A 142 3.65 -9.03 -6.59
CA GLU A 142 2.65 -8.28 -5.82
C GLU A 142 3.25 -7.73 -4.52
N LYS A 143 3.96 -8.56 -3.76
CA LYS A 143 4.59 -8.14 -2.51
C LYS A 143 5.67 -7.11 -2.74
N THR A 144 6.45 -7.26 -3.82
CA THR A 144 7.51 -6.32 -4.19
C THR A 144 6.96 -4.93 -4.52
N ILE A 145 5.75 -4.84 -5.08
CA ILE A 145 5.09 -3.56 -5.37
C ILE A 145 4.41 -3.00 -4.12
N GLN A 146 3.76 -3.83 -3.32
CA GLN A 146 2.97 -3.39 -2.18
C GLN A 146 3.81 -3.06 -0.95
N ALA A 147 4.93 -3.75 -0.72
CA ALA A 147 5.77 -3.55 0.46
C ALA A 147 6.30 -2.10 0.58
N PRO A 148 6.86 -1.46 -0.46
CA PRO A 148 7.28 -0.06 -0.38
C PRO A 148 6.13 0.91 -0.10
N ILE A 149 4.94 0.67 -0.68
CA ILE A 149 3.76 1.50 -0.45
C ILE A 149 3.29 1.39 1.00
N ASN A 150 3.23 0.19 1.54
CA ASN A 150 2.88 -0.05 2.94
C ASN A 150 3.92 0.54 3.91
N MET A 151 5.20 0.43 3.57
CA MET A 151 6.29 1.02 4.35
C MET A 151 6.18 2.55 4.39
N LEU A 152 5.94 3.20 3.26
CA LEU A 152 5.69 4.64 3.20
C LEU A 152 4.45 5.02 4.03
N GLY A 153 3.37 4.24 3.96
CA GLY A 153 2.17 4.46 4.76
C GLY A 153 2.44 4.37 6.26
N ALA A 154 3.23 3.37 6.69
CA ALA A 154 3.64 3.23 8.07
C ALA A 154 4.51 4.41 8.54
N MET A 155 5.46 4.85 7.72
CA MET A 155 6.29 6.03 8.03
C MET A 155 5.44 7.30 8.19
N VAL A 156 4.50 7.55 7.27
CA VAL A 156 3.57 8.69 7.36
C VAL A 156 2.74 8.60 8.65
N SER A 157 2.23 7.40 8.98
CA SER A 157 1.47 7.20 10.23
C SER A 157 2.32 7.49 11.47
N ILE A 158 3.56 6.99 11.52
CA ILE A 158 4.48 7.23 12.65
C ILE A 158 4.73 8.73 12.81
N VAL A 159 5.03 9.45 11.72
CA VAL A 159 5.27 10.90 11.77
C VAL A 159 4.03 11.65 12.26
N LEU A 160 2.84 11.30 11.78
CA LEU A 160 1.59 11.93 12.21
C LEU A 160 1.32 11.67 13.70
N TYR A 161 1.47 10.43 14.15
CA TYR A 161 1.28 10.09 15.56
C TYR A 161 2.32 10.77 16.45
N ALA A 162 3.58 10.78 16.04
CA ALA A 162 4.64 11.46 16.78
C ALA A 162 4.36 12.97 16.89
N ALA A 163 3.92 13.61 15.81
CA ALA A 163 3.59 15.03 15.80
C ALA A 163 2.44 15.35 16.77
N VAL A 164 1.36 14.55 16.79
CA VAL A 164 0.24 14.76 17.70
C VAL A 164 0.63 14.48 19.14
N THR A 165 1.37 13.39 19.37
CA THR A 165 1.81 13.06 20.72
C THR A 165 2.76 14.15 21.28
N ALA A 166 3.62 14.71 20.44
CA ALA A 166 4.52 15.79 20.80
C ALA A 166 3.77 17.08 21.22
N THR A 167 2.62 17.37 20.59
CA THR A 167 1.82 18.56 20.93
C THR A 167 1.07 18.41 22.26
N HIS A 168 0.62 17.19 22.60
CA HIS A 168 -0.18 16.96 23.79
C HIS A 168 0.64 16.43 24.99
N HIS A 169 1.64 15.59 24.72
CA HIS A 169 2.46 14.94 25.76
C HIS A 169 3.92 14.78 25.30
N PRO A 170 4.73 15.84 25.30
CA PRO A 170 6.10 15.81 24.78
C PRO A 170 6.99 14.76 25.48
N LEU A 171 6.76 14.47 26.78
CA LEU A 171 7.50 13.47 27.53
C LEU A 171 7.25 12.02 27.02
N LEU A 172 6.06 11.72 26.51
CA LEU A 172 5.76 10.40 25.94
C LEU A 172 6.53 10.12 24.65
N VAL A 173 6.84 11.15 23.87
CA VAL A 173 7.64 10.99 22.64
C VAL A 173 9.06 10.56 22.97
N LEU A 174 9.65 11.13 24.04
CA LEU A 174 10.97 10.73 24.49
C LEU A 174 11.03 9.27 24.98
N VAL A 175 9.98 8.78 25.60
CA VAL A 175 9.89 7.37 26.06
C VAL A 175 9.69 6.40 24.88
N LEU A 176 9.04 6.83 23.80
CA LEU A 176 8.80 5.99 22.61
C LEU A 176 10.00 5.93 21.64
N LEU A 177 10.92 6.88 21.73
CA LEU A 177 12.10 6.96 20.87
C LEU A 177 13.39 6.46 21.55
N GLY A 178 13.39 6.21 22.86
CA GLY A 178 14.52 5.68 23.65
C GLY A 178 14.40 4.20 23.89
#